data_295f8d626eeed1830c98a70622f3f263
#
_entry.id   295f8d626eeed1830c98a70622f3f263
#
_cell.length_a   1.000
_cell.length_b   1.000
_cell.length_c   1.000
_cell.angle_alpha   90.00
_cell.angle_beta   90.00
_cell.angle_gamma   90.00
#
_symmetry.space_group_name_H-M   'P 1'
#
loop_
_entity.id
_entity.type
_entity.pdbx_description
1 polymer ?
#
loop_
_entity_poly.entity_id
_entity_poly.type
_entity_poly.pdbx_seq_one_letter_code
_entity_poly.pdbx_strand_id
1 'polypeptide(L)'
;MKFSVRLVLLPLLLASCYKNVNFHKIDRGTYIEKLEGFWLGQCIGNWTGLITEMDKIGIPVDGKAGGFYTREDWGKKDQPNLWGSNDYSEFINYSFAEKDSIWGSDDDTDIEYIYQELVYNSLSLDFTGEDIKKAWISHIHQEEENFLWVSNQKAFDLMNQGIVPPETSNPKINPYYEMIDAQLTTEIFGLFAPTKPKIALDLSYLPIRTTARENAVDISEFYIIMHSLASKNTNHKTIKDKILWMAKTARLHLPDNKYPAKMFDFVHEKYLNQIPWEDTRDQLNLRYQVQNMDNYPWSKKDKTCNGCFAAGINFGASIISLLYGEADLKETIKIGTLAGWDSDNPTSTWGGLIGFMIGKEKIEEIFGREFSSRFNIHRTRKGFSNQGIDNFRNMALKGQSVVDRVGLKKMAGVIDTIKNKWLIPID
;
A
#
# COMPACT_ATOMS: atom_id res chain seq x y z
N MET A 1 -70.45 38.63 19.06
CA MET A 1 -69.26 38.28 19.88
C MET A 1 -68.24 37.56 19.01
N LYS A 2 -67.14 38.26 18.68
CA LYS A 2 -66.01 37.66 17.92
C LYS A 2 -64.94 37.25 18.92
N PHE A 3 -64.68 35.97 19.09
CA PHE A 3 -63.57 35.43 19.89
C PHE A 3 -62.33 35.41 19.00
N SER A 4 -61.33 36.23 19.35
CA SER A 4 -60.01 36.25 18.73
C SER A 4 -59.11 35.31 19.52
N VAL A 5 -58.72 34.17 18.93
CA VAL A 5 -57.73 33.25 19.52
C VAL A 5 -56.33 33.80 19.13
N ARG A 6 -55.61 34.34 20.11
CA ARG A 6 -54.21 34.67 19.98
C ARG A 6 -53.38 33.43 20.16
N LEU A 7 -52.80 32.95 19.07
CA LEU A 7 -51.77 31.89 19.09
C LEU A 7 -50.47 32.45 19.65
N VAL A 8 -50.11 32.05 20.85
CA VAL A 8 -48.81 32.39 21.45
C VAL A 8 -47.80 31.33 20.92
N LEU A 9 -46.97 31.72 19.97
CA LEU A 9 -45.81 30.97 19.56
C LEU A 9 -44.75 31.07 20.66
N LEU A 10 -44.58 30.00 21.41
CA LEU A 10 -43.47 29.83 22.34
C LEU A 10 -42.23 29.40 21.50
N PRO A 11 -41.12 30.17 21.48
CA PRO A 11 -39.93 29.71 20.83
C PRO A 11 -39.27 28.64 21.72
N LEU A 12 -39.35 27.38 21.30
CA LEU A 12 -38.53 26.31 21.86
C LEU A 12 -37.07 26.63 21.56
N LEU A 13 -36.39 27.22 22.53
CA LEU A 13 -34.93 27.29 22.59
C LEU A 13 -34.42 25.88 22.83
N LEU A 14 -34.21 25.12 21.75
CA LEU A 14 -33.33 23.98 21.75
C LEU A 14 -31.90 24.52 21.90
N ALA A 15 -31.48 24.73 23.12
CA ALA A 15 -30.07 24.84 23.46
C ALA A 15 -29.45 23.47 23.24
N SER A 16 -29.10 23.14 21.97
CA SER A 16 -28.25 22.00 21.68
C SER A 16 -26.92 22.28 22.35
N CYS A 17 -26.53 21.41 23.28
CA CYS A 17 -25.16 21.32 23.75
C CYS A 17 -24.26 20.99 22.54
N TYR A 18 -23.82 21.99 21.82
CA TYR A 18 -22.72 21.85 20.88
C TYR A 18 -21.48 21.57 21.71
N LYS A 19 -21.12 20.29 21.90
CA LYS A 19 -19.72 19.94 22.18
C LYS A 19 -18.93 20.61 21.06
N ASN A 20 -17.93 21.41 21.43
CA ASN A 20 -16.97 21.93 20.46
C ASN A 20 -16.29 20.74 19.78
N VAL A 21 -16.82 20.31 18.65
CA VAL A 21 -16.22 19.22 17.87
C VAL A 21 -15.05 19.84 17.09
N ASN A 22 -13.85 19.41 17.41
CA ASN A 22 -12.68 19.76 16.63
C ASN A 22 -12.65 18.91 15.35
N PHE A 23 -12.17 19.50 14.26
CA PHE A 23 -12.14 18.85 12.95
C PHE A 23 -10.73 18.86 12.36
N HIS A 24 -10.33 17.74 11.79
CA HIS A 24 -9.32 17.74 10.74
C HIS A 24 -9.90 18.43 9.50
N LYS A 25 -9.21 19.45 9.00
CA LYS A 25 -9.60 20.20 7.81
C LYS A 25 -8.67 19.79 6.67
N ILE A 26 -9.19 19.06 5.71
CA ILE A 26 -8.41 18.54 4.57
C ILE A 26 -8.92 19.21 3.31
N ASP A 27 -8.03 19.88 2.59
CA ASP A 27 -8.33 20.51 1.31
C ASP A 27 -8.48 19.44 0.21
N ARG A 28 -9.62 19.46 -0.50
CA ARG A 28 -9.97 18.45 -1.50
C ARG A 28 -9.15 18.60 -2.78
N GLY A 29 -8.79 19.83 -3.16
CA GLY A 29 -7.95 20.09 -4.34
C GLY A 29 -6.53 19.58 -4.11
N THR A 30 -5.91 19.96 -3.00
CA THR A 30 -4.60 19.45 -2.60
C THR A 30 -4.60 17.92 -2.44
N TYR A 31 -5.73 17.34 -2.02
CA TYR A 31 -5.82 15.88 -1.89
C TYR A 31 -5.76 15.15 -3.24
N ILE A 32 -6.34 15.72 -4.28
CA ILE A 32 -6.23 15.20 -5.65
C ILE A 32 -4.75 15.21 -6.10
N GLU A 33 -4.04 16.31 -5.91
CA GLU A 33 -2.61 16.42 -6.24
C GLU A 33 -1.77 15.39 -5.49
N LYS A 34 -2.13 15.12 -4.24
CA LYS A 34 -1.51 14.06 -3.42
C LYS A 34 -1.82 12.66 -3.94
N LEU A 35 -3.04 12.39 -4.38
CA LEU A 35 -3.39 11.12 -5.01
C LEU A 35 -2.68 10.94 -6.36
N GLU A 36 -2.51 12.00 -7.14
CA GLU A 36 -1.65 11.95 -8.34
C GLU A 36 -0.20 11.62 -7.96
N GLY A 37 0.29 12.20 -6.86
CA GLY A 37 1.61 11.88 -6.30
C GLY A 37 1.72 10.43 -5.79
N PHE A 38 0.66 9.88 -5.21
CA PHE A 38 0.60 8.46 -4.82
C PHE A 38 0.81 7.56 -6.02
N TRP A 39 -0.01 7.69 -7.07
CA TRP A 39 0.09 6.85 -8.26
C TRP A 39 1.42 7.01 -9.00
N LEU A 40 1.92 8.22 -9.14
CA LEU A 40 3.22 8.44 -9.76
C LEU A 40 4.36 7.87 -8.94
N GLY A 41 4.36 8.10 -7.63
CA GLY A 41 5.39 7.59 -6.73
C GLY A 41 5.40 6.06 -6.65
N GLN A 42 4.21 5.45 -6.66
CA GLN A 42 4.03 4.00 -6.72
C GLN A 42 4.61 3.43 -8.04
N CYS A 43 4.26 4.00 -9.18
CA CYS A 43 4.80 3.56 -10.48
C CYS A 43 6.33 3.71 -10.55
N ILE A 44 6.91 4.82 -10.08
CA ILE A 44 8.38 4.99 -10.07
C ILE A 44 9.02 3.94 -9.17
N GLY A 45 8.46 3.73 -7.99
CA GLY A 45 8.94 2.74 -7.03
C GLY A 45 8.89 1.33 -7.60
N ASN A 46 7.73 0.91 -8.07
CA ASN A 46 7.48 -0.40 -8.63
C ASN A 46 8.45 -0.72 -9.79
N TRP A 47 8.47 0.06 -10.86
CA TRP A 47 9.35 -0.18 -12.00
C TRP A 47 10.84 -0.09 -11.69
N THR A 48 11.22 0.61 -10.62
CA THR A 48 12.60 0.65 -10.15
C THR A 48 12.94 -0.61 -9.35
N GLY A 49 12.03 -1.05 -8.50
CA GLY A 49 12.19 -2.26 -7.69
C GLY A 49 12.20 -3.54 -8.51
N LEU A 50 11.34 -3.64 -9.54
CA LEU A 50 11.28 -4.76 -10.49
C LEU A 50 12.63 -5.11 -11.13
N ILE A 51 13.58 -4.16 -11.21
CA ILE A 51 14.91 -4.43 -11.79
C ILE A 51 15.64 -5.51 -10.99
N THR A 52 15.53 -5.49 -9.67
CA THR A 52 16.27 -6.38 -8.76
C THR A 52 15.38 -7.40 -8.04
N GLU A 53 14.10 -7.48 -8.44
CA GLU A 53 13.14 -8.39 -7.84
C GLU A 53 13.65 -9.83 -7.93
N MET A 54 13.73 -10.50 -6.79
CA MET A 54 14.18 -11.89 -6.65
C MET A 54 15.58 -12.20 -7.21
N ASP A 55 16.42 -11.20 -7.42
CA ASP A 55 17.82 -11.42 -7.82
C ASP A 55 18.64 -12.00 -6.68
N LYS A 56 18.45 -11.44 -5.50
CA LYS A 56 19.19 -11.78 -4.29
C LYS A 56 18.28 -11.95 -3.10
N ILE A 57 18.28 -13.16 -2.54
CA ILE A 57 17.42 -13.58 -1.44
C ILE A 57 18.22 -14.10 -0.23
N GLY A 58 19.51 -13.76 -0.13
CA GLY A 58 20.39 -14.15 0.96
C GLY A 58 21.02 -15.53 0.84
N ILE A 59 20.56 -16.37 -0.09
CA ILE A 59 21.13 -17.71 -0.36
C ILE A 59 21.47 -17.86 -1.84
N PRO A 60 22.42 -18.76 -2.19
CA PRO A 60 22.64 -19.12 -3.59
C PRO A 60 21.39 -19.77 -4.20
N VAL A 61 21.03 -19.36 -5.42
CA VAL A 61 19.94 -19.95 -6.20
C VAL A 61 20.49 -20.31 -7.59
N ASP A 62 20.28 -21.54 -8.02
CA ASP A 62 20.62 -22.04 -9.37
C ASP A 62 22.04 -21.69 -9.83
N GLY A 63 23.03 -21.83 -8.92
CA GLY A 63 24.45 -21.58 -9.22
C GLY A 63 24.86 -20.10 -9.20
N LYS A 64 23.94 -19.19 -8.90
CA LYS A 64 24.26 -17.77 -8.69
C LYS A 64 24.78 -17.51 -7.29
N ALA A 65 25.66 -16.52 -7.14
CA ALA A 65 26.20 -16.13 -5.85
C ALA A 65 25.06 -15.66 -4.93
N GLY A 66 25.03 -16.18 -3.70
CA GLY A 66 24.15 -15.68 -2.65
C GLY A 66 24.53 -14.28 -2.18
N GLY A 67 23.88 -13.83 -1.11
CA GLY A 67 24.09 -12.50 -0.53
C GLY A 67 23.07 -11.51 -1.02
N PHE A 68 23.45 -10.24 -0.98
CA PHE A 68 22.58 -9.12 -1.32
C PHE A 68 23.34 -8.05 -2.07
N TYR A 69 22.62 -7.13 -2.69
CA TYR A 69 23.17 -5.88 -3.20
C TYR A 69 23.55 -4.95 -2.05
N THR A 70 24.44 -4.01 -2.34
CA THR A 70 24.85 -2.94 -1.45
C THR A 70 24.64 -1.59 -2.13
N ARG A 71 24.81 -0.49 -1.41
CA ARG A 71 24.76 0.87 -2.01
C ARG A 71 25.73 1.07 -3.16
N GLU A 72 26.83 0.28 -3.19
CA GLU A 72 27.84 0.34 -4.24
C GLU A 72 27.36 -0.28 -5.56
N ASP A 73 26.28 -1.05 -5.54
CA ASP A 73 25.73 -1.69 -6.75
C ASP A 73 24.77 -0.78 -7.51
N TRP A 74 24.37 0.34 -6.93
CA TRP A 74 23.56 1.33 -7.63
C TRP A 74 24.28 1.91 -8.85
N GLY A 75 23.65 1.87 -10.00
CA GLY A 75 24.22 2.27 -11.29
C GLY A 75 25.10 1.21 -11.95
N LYS A 76 25.31 0.07 -11.31
CA LYS A 76 26.04 -1.06 -11.91
C LYS A 76 25.09 -1.99 -12.65
N LYS A 77 25.68 -2.94 -13.34
CA LYS A 77 24.99 -3.94 -14.11
C LYS A 77 24.17 -4.85 -13.21
N ASP A 78 22.94 -5.06 -13.61
CA ASP A 78 22.03 -6.00 -12.98
C ASP A 78 22.44 -7.45 -13.26
N GLN A 79 21.99 -8.38 -12.41
CA GLN A 79 22.09 -9.82 -12.62
C GLN A 79 20.69 -10.42 -12.85
N PRO A 80 20.57 -11.53 -13.60
CA PRO A 80 19.29 -12.20 -13.75
C PRO A 80 18.69 -12.63 -12.40
N ASN A 81 17.37 -12.49 -12.27
CA ASN A 81 16.61 -12.96 -11.12
C ASN A 81 16.64 -14.49 -10.99
N LEU A 82 15.96 -15.03 -9.97
CA LEU A 82 15.94 -16.47 -9.72
C LEU A 82 15.32 -17.30 -10.87
N TRP A 83 14.51 -16.68 -11.74
CA TRP A 83 13.96 -17.33 -12.94
C TRP A 83 14.86 -17.21 -14.16
N GLY A 84 15.94 -16.46 -14.10
CA GLY A 84 16.93 -16.31 -15.15
C GLY A 84 16.64 -15.19 -16.16
N SER A 85 15.76 -14.24 -15.82
CA SER A 85 15.47 -13.08 -16.67
C SER A 85 16.11 -11.79 -16.15
N ASN A 86 16.38 -10.84 -17.09
CA ASN A 86 16.79 -9.44 -16.85
C ASN A 86 15.93 -8.54 -17.72
N ASP A 87 14.63 -8.70 -17.66
CA ASP A 87 13.74 -8.17 -18.70
C ASP A 87 13.47 -6.67 -18.57
N TYR A 88 13.80 -6.05 -17.42
CA TYR A 88 13.38 -4.67 -17.12
C TYR A 88 14.49 -3.63 -17.37
N SER A 89 15.74 -3.93 -17.01
CA SER A 89 16.88 -3.02 -17.22
C SER A 89 18.19 -3.77 -17.21
N GLU A 90 19.20 -3.24 -17.94
CA GLU A 90 20.59 -3.74 -17.86
C GLU A 90 21.32 -3.23 -16.62
N PHE A 91 20.86 -2.12 -16.04
CA PHE A 91 21.54 -1.45 -14.92
C PHE A 91 20.55 -1.15 -13.79
N ILE A 92 20.99 -1.30 -12.56
CA ILE A 92 20.24 -0.97 -11.37
C ILE A 92 20.16 0.56 -11.22
N ASN A 93 19.06 1.16 -11.65
CA ASN A 93 18.86 2.61 -11.60
C ASN A 93 17.34 2.92 -11.58
N TYR A 94 16.97 4.18 -11.34
CA TYR A 94 15.57 4.56 -11.46
C TYR A 94 15.01 4.27 -12.85
N SER A 95 13.83 3.67 -12.87
CA SER A 95 13.06 3.41 -14.08
C SER A 95 11.91 4.40 -14.24
N PHE A 96 11.74 4.94 -15.44
CA PHE A 96 10.76 5.98 -15.72
C PHE A 96 9.99 5.75 -17.00
N ALA A 97 8.70 6.12 -16.97
CA ALA A 97 7.96 6.37 -18.19
C ALA A 97 8.17 7.83 -18.63
N GLU A 98 8.69 8.02 -19.85
CA GLU A 98 8.90 9.34 -20.44
C GLU A 98 7.56 10.10 -20.58
N LYS A 99 7.60 11.44 -20.59
CA LYS A 99 6.39 12.31 -20.61
C LYS A 99 5.33 11.89 -21.64
N ASP A 100 5.77 11.49 -22.84
CA ASP A 100 4.89 11.12 -23.96
C ASP A 100 4.59 9.61 -24.03
N SER A 101 5.11 8.83 -23.09
CA SER A 101 4.87 7.39 -22.98
C SER A 101 3.71 7.06 -22.03
N ILE A 102 3.63 5.81 -21.57
CA ILE A 102 2.61 5.33 -20.65
C ILE A 102 3.25 4.41 -19.61
N TRP A 103 2.88 4.58 -18.34
CA TRP A 103 3.25 3.64 -17.29
C TRP A 103 2.52 2.32 -17.50
N GLY A 104 3.25 1.23 -17.46
CA GLY A 104 2.66 -0.09 -17.26
C GLY A 104 2.29 -0.32 -15.80
N SER A 105 1.70 -1.45 -15.54
CA SER A 105 1.38 -1.94 -14.20
C SER A 105 1.71 -3.42 -14.07
N ASP A 106 1.88 -3.87 -12.86
CA ASP A 106 1.87 -5.26 -12.42
C ASP A 106 0.91 -5.43 -11.24
N ASP A 107 1.02 -6.49 -10.44
CA ASP A 107 0.07 -6.75 -9.36
C ASP A 107 0.20 -5.77 -8.18
N ASP A 108 1.36 -5.14 -7.94
CA ASP A 108 1.52 -4.07 -6.94
C ASP A 108 0.67 -2.81 -7.24
N THR A 109 0.30 -2.59 -8.50
CA THR A 109 -0.41 -1.38 -8.91
C THR A 109 -1.80 -1.68 -9.47
N ASP A 110 -1.99 -2.79 -10.18
CA ASP A 110 -3.23 -3.05 -10.91
C ASP A 110 -4.35 -3.61 -10.01
N ILE A 111 -4.02 -4.38 -8.96
CA ILE A 111 -5.03 -4.88 -8.01
C ILE A 111 -5.55 -3.73 -7.15
N GLU A 112 -4.71 -2.77 -6.76
CA GLU A 112 -5.18 -1.55 -6.10
C GLU A 112 -6.11 -0.73 -7.00
N TYR A 113 -5.80 -0.63 -8.29
CA TYR A 113 -6.67 0.01 -9.27
C TYR A 113 -8.02 -0.72 -9.38
N ILE A 114 -8.03 -2.06 -9.39
CA ILE A 114 -9.28 -2.86 -9.36
C ILE A 114 -10.09 -2.55 -8.09
N TYR A 115 -9.45 -2.48 -6.92
CA TYR A 115 -10.14 -2.13 -5.68
C TYR A 115 -10.68 -0.70 -5.70
N GLN A 116 -9.93 0.26 -6.25
CA GLN A 116 -10.45 1.62 -6.42
C GLN A 116 -11.70 1.65 -7.31
N GLU A 117 -11.69 0.94 -8.44
CA GLU A 117 -12.84 0.83 -9.33
C GLU A 117 -14.03 0.14 -8.65
N LEU A 118 -13.80 -0.92 -7.88
CA LEU A 118 -14.83 -1.59 -7.10
C LEU A 118 -15.50 -0.61 -6.14
N VAL A 119 -14.70 0.11 -5.33
CA VAL A 119 -15.24 1.07 -4.37
C VAL A 119 -15.93 2.22 -5.06
N TYR A 120 -15.35 2.77 -6.13
CA TYR A 120 -15.91 3.88 -6.88
C TYR A 120 -17.26 3.55 -7.51
N ASN A 121 -17.41 2.39 -8.13
CA ASN A 121 -18.61 1.97 -8.83
C ASN A 121 -19.68 1.36 -7.91
N SER A 122 -19.33 0.97 -6.68
CA SER A 122 -20.29 0.38 -5.74
C SER A 122 -21.21 1.43 -5.14
N LEU A 123 -22.49 1.09 -4.95
CA LEU A 123 -23.45 1.92 -4.20
C LEU A 123 -23.25 1.84 -2.69
N SER A 124 -22.76 0.69 -2.20
CA SER A 124 -22.45 0.44 -0.79
C SER A 124 -20.95 0.60 -0.53
N LEU A 125 -20.62 0.92 0.72
CA LEU A 125 -19.26 0.83 1.26
C LEU A 125 -19.07 -0.43 2.13
N ASP A 126 -20.13 -1.22 2.31
CA ASP A 126 -20.11 -2.50 3.00
C ASP A 126 -20.07 -3.61 1.94
N PHE A 127 -18.83 -4.03 1.59
CA PHE A 127 -18.63 -5.07 0.57
C PHE A 127 -18.86 -6.45 1.15
N THR A 128 -19.37 -7.34 0.31
CA THR A 128 -19.48 -8.77 0.57
C THR A 128 -18.35 -9.53 -0.15
N GLY A 129 -18.11 -10.77 0.24
CA GLY A 129 -17.16 -11.63 -0.50
C GLY A 129 -17.58 -11.84 -1.95
N GLU A 130 -18.87 -11.83 -2.25
CA GLU A 130 -19.37 -11.91 -3.64
C GLU A 130 -19.06 -10.65 -4.45
N ASP A 131 -19.07 -9.47 -3.84
CA ASP A 131 -18.68 -8.24 -4.54
C ASP A 131 -17.20 -8.27 -4.95
N ILE A 132 -16.32 -8.72 -4.06
CA ILE A 132 -14.89 -8.86 -4.35
C ILE A 132 -14.67 -9.93 -5.43
N LYS A 133 -15.28 -11.12 -5.26
CA LYS A 133 -15.19 -12.19 -6.27
C LYS A 133 -15.64 -11.69 -7.64
N LYS A 134 -16.79 -10.99 -7.70
CA LYS A 134 -17.31 -10.43 -8.95
C LYS A 134 -16.33 -9.43 -9.57
N ALA A 135 -15.73 -8.55 -8.79
CA ALA A 135 -14.74 -7.59 -9.29
C ALA A 135 -13.52 -8.32 -9.86
N TRP A 136 -12.93 -9.26 -9.13
CA TRP A 136 -11.76 -10.00 -9.60
C TRP A 136 -12.05 -10.81 -10.87
N ILE A 137 -13.13 -11.59 -10.90
CA ILE A 137 -13.49 -12.42 -12.08
C ILE A 137 -13.83 -11.55 -13.28
N SER A 138 -14.47 -10.39 -13.11
CA SER A 138 -14.79 -9.50 -14.22
C SER A 138 -13.59 -8.73 -14.76
N HIS A 139 -12.55 -8.56 -13.94
CA HIS A 139 -11.39 -7.73 -14.30
C HIS A 139 -10.09 -8.48 -14.54
N ILE A 140 -10.03 -9.78 -14.23
CA ILE A 140 -8.82 -10.59 -14.40
C ILE A 140 -9.14 -11.74 -15.38
N HIS A 141 -8.22 -11.99 -16.31
CA HIS A 141 -8.31 -13.13 -17.22
C HIS A 141 -8.02 -14.45 -16.46
N GLN A 142 -8.51 -15.57 -17.00
CA GLN A 142 -8.34 -16.90 -16.42
C GLN A 142 -7.19 -17.71 -17.06
N GLU A 143 -6.44 -17.08 -17.94
CA GLU A 143 -5.30 -17.70 -18.58
C GLU A 143 -4.20 -18.02 -17.57
N GLU A 144 -3.39 -19.05 -17.84
CA GLU A 144 -2.28 -19.45 -16.98
C GLU A 144 -1.28 -18.32 -16.75
N GLU A 145 -1.07 -17.49 -17.76
CA GLU A 145 -0.16 -16.34 -17.71
C GLU A 145 -0.90 -15.04 -17.36
N ASN A 146 -1.71 -15.04 -16.29
CA ASN A 146 -2.43 -13.83 -15.88
C ASN A 146 -1.61 -12.91 -14.97
N PHE A 147 -0.40 -13.29 -14.62
CA PHE A 147 0.51 -12.53 -13.77
C PHE A 147 -0.10 -12.18 -12.41
N LEU A 148 -0.86 -13.12 -11.87
CA LEU A 148 -1.16 -13.21 -10.46
C LEU A 148 -0.20 -14.22 -9.84
N TRP A 149 0.36 -13.89 -8.70
CA TRP A 149 1.33 -14.74 -8.05
C TRP A 149 0.77 -15.32 -6.74
N VAL A 150 1.38 -16.33 -6.26
CA VAL A 150 1.27 -16.95 -4.94
C VAL A 150 -0.15 -16.92 -4.34
N SER A 151 -0.44 -16.08 -3.35
CA SER A 151 -1.75 -16.03 -2.70
C SER A 151 -2.81 -15.30 -3.52
N ASN A 152 -2.44 -14.34 -4.39
CA ASN A 152 -3.35 -13.74 -5.37
C ASN A 152 -3.87 -14.79 -6.36
N GLN A 153 -2.98 -15.57 -6.98
CA GLN A 153 -3.38 -16.63 -7.91
C GLN A 153 -4.27 -17.67 -7.19
N LYS A 154 -3.85 -18.12 -6.00
CA LYS A 154 -4.63 -19.11 -5.26
C LYS A 154 -6.02 -18.62 -4.87
N ALA A 155 -6.13 -17.36 -4.44
CA ALA A 155 -7.43 -16.76 -4.12
C ALA A 155 -8.33 -16.64 -5.37
N PHE A 156 -7.75 -16.24 -6.51
CA PHE A 156 -8.45 -16.18 -7.78
C PHE A 156 -8.98 -17.54 -8.24
N ASP A 157 -8.16 -18.58 -8.15
CA ASP A 157 -8.57 -19.96 -8.46
C ASP A 157 -9.74 -20.42 -7.58
N LEU A 158 -9.68 -20.12 -6.28
CA LEU A 158 -10.76 -20.43 -5.35
C LEU A 158 -12.04 -19.66 -5.64
N MET A 159 -11.93 -18.38 -6.04
CA MET A 159 -13.08 -17.58 -6.46
C MET A 159 -13.73 -18.14 -7.74
N ASN A 160 -12.95 -18.63 -8.69
CA ASN A 160 -13.47 -19.32 -9.87
C ASN A 160 -14.19 -20.64 -9.54
N GLN A 161 -13.85 -21.28 -8.40
CA GLN A 161 -14.55 -22.44 -7.85
C GLN A 161 -15.78 -22.08 -7.02
N GLY A 162 -16.13 -20.79 -6.90
CA GLY A 162 -17.28 -20.32 -6.17
C GLY A 162 -17.03 -20.00 -4.70
N ILE A 163 -15.78 -20.10 -4.22
CA ILE A 163 -15.40 -19.71 -2.87
C ILE A 163 -15.20 -18.20 -2.83
N VAL A 164 -15.64 -17.55 -1.77
CA VAL A 164 -15.59 -16.10 -1.65
C VAL A 164 -14.71 -15.66 -0.46
N PRO A 165 -14.11 -14.45 -0.48
CA PRO A 165 -13.53 -13.88 0.72
C PRO A 165 -14.55 -13.80 1.87
N PRO A 166 -14.11 -14.08 3.10
CA PRO A 166 -12.76 -14.32 3.54
C PRO A 166 -12.27 -15.77 3.43
N GLU A 167 -13.05 -16.71 2.90
CA GLU A 167 -12.67 -18.12 2.84
C GLU A 167 -11.56 -18.40 1.82
N THR A 168 -11.35 -17.53 0.82
CA THR A 168 -10.28 -17.66 -0.17
C THR A 168 -8.87 -17.63 0.45
N SER A 169 -8.71 -17.09 1.64
CA SER A 169 -7.44 -17.08 2.38
C SER A 169 -7.41 -18.07 3.56
N ASN A 170 -8.40 -18.94 3.68
CA ASN A 170 -8.43 -19.94 4.75
C ASN A 170 -7.19 -20.88 4.65
N PRO A 171 -6.37 -21.03 5.72
CA PRO A 171 -5.15 -21.83 5.71
C PRO A 171 -5.32 -23.30 5.32
N LYS A 172 -6.55 -23.83 5.44
CA LYS A 172 -6.86 -25.22 5.05
C LYS A 172 -6.92 -25.43 3.53
N ILE A 173 -7.20 -24.37 2.77
CA ILE A 173 -7.40 -24.44 1.31
C ILE A 173 -6.50 -23.49 0.53
N ASN A 174 -5.91 -22.49 1.18
CA ASN A 174 -4.90 -21.59 0.63
C ASN A 174 -3.62 -21.74 1.47
N PRO A 175 -2.61 -22.50 1.02
CA PRO A 175 -1.36 -22.68 1.76
C PRO A 175 -0.50 -21.40 1.77
N TYR A 176 -0.81 -20.41 0.93
CA TYR A 176 -0.07 -19.17 0.75
C TYR A 176 -0.62 -18.00 1.58
N TYR A 177 -1.42 -18.27 2.58
CA TYR A 177 -2.16 -17.28 3.39
C TYR A 177 -1.29 -16.25 4.16
N GLU A 178 0.01 -16.44 4.27
CA GLU A 178 0.97 -15.48 4.85
C GLU A 178 2.01 -15.03 3.81
N MET A 179 1.69 -15.06 2.52
CA MET A 179 2.50 -14.43 1.48
C MET A 179 2.19 -12.93 1.38
N ILE A 180 2.98 -12.24 0.60
CA ILE A 180 3.08 -10.78 0.57
C ILE A 180 1.83 -10.07 0.00
N ASP A 181 1.07 -10.74 -0.85
CA ASP A 181 0.09 -10.14 -1.78
C ASP A 181 -0.91 -9.14 -1.15
N ALA A 182 -1.39 -9.36 0.07
CA ALA A 182 -2.33 -8.41 0.67
C ALA A 182 -1.69 -7.07 1.06
N GLN A 183 -0.41 -7.07 1.43
CA GLN A 183 0.28 -5.85 1.84
C GLN A 183 0.63 -4.93 0.66
N LEU A 184 0.74 -5.47 -0.55
CA LEU A 184 1.03 -4.72 -1.77
C LEU A 184 -0.22 -4.27 -2.54
N THR A 185 -1.40 -4.80 -2.21
CA THR A 185 -2.62 -4.57 -3.00
C THR A 185 -3.72 -3.81 -2.26
N THR A 186 -3.50 -3.41 -0.99
CA THR A 186 -4.59 -2.86 -0.16
C THR A 186 -4.28 -1.50 0.49
N GLU A 187 -3.12 -0.91 0.28
CA GLU A 187 -2.71 0.35 0.93
C GLU A 187 -3.63 1.52 0.62
N ILE A 188 -4.21 1.55 -0.58
CA ILE A 188 -5.13 2.61 -1.02
C ILE A 188 -6.35 2.77 -0.10
N PHE A 189 -6.77 1.71 0.62
CA PHE A 189 -7.85 1.82 1.60
C PHE A 189 -7.51 2.77 2.75
N GLY A 190 -6.23 2.92 3.08
CA GLY A 190 -5.76 3.94 4.01
C GLY A 190 -6.06 5.35 3.51
N LEU A 191 -5.85 5.60 2.23
CA LEU A 191 -6.12 6.89 1.60
C LEU A 191 -7.63 7.16 1.42
N PHE A 192 -8.48 6.13 1.38
CA PHE A 192 -9.94 6.33 1.33
C PHE A 192 -10.54 6.78 2.67
N ALA A 193 -9.83 6.60 3.78
CA ALA A 193 -10.26 7.05 5.11
C ALA A 193 -9.18 7.93 5.78
N PRO A 194 -8.94 9.15 5.24
CA PRO A 194 -7.89 10.03 5.76
C PRO A 194 -8.09 10.35 7.24
N THR A 195 -7.03 10.23 8.02
CA THR A 195 -6.98 10.48 9.47
C THR A 195 -7.77 9.51 10.36
N LYS A 196 -8.44 8.50 9.77
CA LYS A 196 -9.30 7.54 10.46
C LYS A 196 -8.86 6.08 10.23
N PRO A 197 -7.73 5.65 10.81
CA PRO A 197 -7.20 4.30 10.58
C PRO A 197 -8.23 3.19 10.85
N LYS A 198 -9.05 3.32 11.89
CA LYS A 198 -10.07 2.32 12.20
C LYS A 198 -11.08 2.15 11.05
N ILE A 199 -11.52 3.26 10.44
CA ILE A 199 -12.43 3.19 9.29
C ILE A 199 -11.72 2.59 8.07
N ALA A 200 -10.44 2.91 7.87
CA ALA A 200 -9.64 2.30 6.80
C ALA A 200 -9.55 0.77 6.98
N LEU A 201 -9.30 0.29 8.19
CA LEU A 201 -9.27 -1.14 8.51
C LEU A 201 -10.63 -1.82 8.34
N ASP A 202 -11.72 -1.15 8.71
CA ASP A 202 -13.07 -1.68 8.49
C ASP A 202 -13.37 -1.83 6.98
N LEU A 203 -12.97 -0.86 6.14
CA LEU A 203 -13.14 -0.91 4.68
C LEU A 203 -12.27 -2.00 4.02
N SER A 204 -11.08 -2.22 4.52
CA SER A 204 -10.11 -3.17 3.97
C SER A 204 -10.24 -4.58 4.55
N TYR A 205 -11.16 -4.82 5.46
CA TYR A 205 -11.30 -6.11 6.14
C TYR A 205 -11.37 -7.31 5.18
N LEU A 206 -12.27 -7.27 4.20
CA LEU A 206 -12.40 -8.33 3.20
C LEU A 206 -11.32 -8.26 2.12
N PRO A 207 -10.93 -7.09 1.56
CA PRO A 207 -9.79 -6.99 0.65
C PRO A 207 -8.52 -7.66 1.17
N ILE A 208 -8.10 -7.36 2.39
CA ILE A 208 -6.95 -8.05 3.02
C ILE A 208 -7.20 -9.56 3.09
N ARG A 209 -8.38 -9.97 3.57
CA ARG A 209 -8.74 -11.38 3.77
C ARG A 209 -9.16 -12.11 2.49
N THR A 210 -8.97 -11.49 1.34
CA THR A 210 -9.01 -12.16 0.05
C THR A 210 -7.83 -13.13 -0.07
N THR A 211 -6.65 -12.72 0.35
CA THR A 211 -5.40 -13.48 0.21
C THR A 211 -4.70 -13.77 1.53
N ALA A 212 -4.87 -12.95 2.57
CA ALA A 212 -4.10 -13.01 3.81
C ALA A 212 -4.86 -13.57 5.02
N ARG A 213 -4.11 -14.24 5.90
CA ARG A 213 -4.50 -14.64 7.26
C ARG A 213 -3.34 -14.42 8.23
N GLU A 214 -3.65 -14.54 9.52
CA GLU A 214 -2.69 -14.50 10.62
C GLU A 214 -1.77 -13.27 10.57
N ASN A 215 -0.45 -13.46 10.51
CA ASN A 215 0.52 -12.37 10.57
C ASN A 215 0.52 -11.47 9.32
N ALA A 216 0.17 -12.01 8.15
CA ALA A 216 0.05 -11.20 6.94
C ALA A 216 -1.10 -10.19 7.02
N VAL A 217 -2.17 -10.50 7.78
CA VAL A 217 -3.23 -9.53 8.09
C VAL A 217 -2.67 -8.38 8.93
N ASP A 218 -1.98 -8.67 10.02
CA ASP A 218 -1.40 -7.65 10.90
C ASP A 218 -0.44 -6.73 10.11
N ILE A 219 0.38 -7.31 9.23
CA ILE A 219 1.30 -6.58 8.36
C ILE A 219 0.53 -5.67 7.38
N SER A 220 -0.46 -6.19 6.67
CA SER A 220 -1.26 -5.38 5.72
C SER A 220 -1.99 -4.24 6.43
N GLU A 221 -2.54 -4.49 7.62
CA GLU A 221 -3.18 -3.48 8.45
C GLU A 221 -2.18 -2.39 8.89
N PHE A 222 -0.89 -2.72 9.13
CA PHE A 222 0.16 -1.73 9.40
C PHE A 222 0.30 -0.73 8.24
N TYR A 223 0.37 -1.20 7.00
CA TYR A 223 0.50 -0.33 5.82
C TYR A 223 -0.72 0.59 5.65
N ILE A 224 -1.92 0.05 5.82
CA ILE A 224 -3.17 0.82 5.74
C ILE A 224 -3.22 1.92 6.80
N ILE A 225 -2.79 1.62 8.03
CA ILE A 225 -2.70 2.62 9.10
C ILE A 225 -1.73 3.74 8.70
N MET A 226 -0.56 3.40 8.16
CA MET A 226 0.42 4.37 7.67
C MET A 226 -0.20 5.32 6.64
N HIS A 227 -0.88 4.79 5.61
CA HIS A 227 -1.51 5.58 4.56
C HIS A 227 -2.65 6.46 5.08
N SER A 228 -3.48 5.96 6.00
CA SER A 228 -4.53 6.77 6.62
C SER A 228 -3.96 7.94 7.43
N LEU A 229 -2.88 7.71 8.19
CA LEU A 229 -2.23 8.72 8.99
C LEU A 229 -1.47 9.78 8.16
N ALA A 230 -1.14 9.49 6.91
CA ALA A 230 -0.41 10.41 6.02
C ALA A 230 -1.12 11.76 5.84
N SER A 231 -2.45 11.78 5.93
CA SER A 231 -3.28 12.98 5.84
C SER A 231 -3.43 13.74 7.17
N LYS A 232 -3.01 13.15 8.29
CA LYS A 232 -3.20 13.78 9.60
C LYS A 232 -2.31 15.00 9.75
N ASN A 233 -2.93 16.13 10.11
CA ASN A 233 -2.19 17.33 10.43
C ASN A 233 -1.55 17.14 11.81
N THR A 234 -0.24 17.19 11.87
CA THR A 234 0.55 17.00 13.08
C THR A 234 1.53 18.14 13.24
N ASN A 235 2.03 18.36 14.44
CA ASN A 235 3.02 19.41 14.72
C ASN A 235 4.46 18.97 14.40
N HIS A 236 4.65 17.91 13.64
CA HIS A 236 5.98 17.48 13.22
C HIS A 236 6.64 18.50 12.29
N LYS A 237 7.91 18.76 12.52
CA LYS A 237 8.66 19.78 11.78
C LYS A 237 9.06 19.32 10.37
N THR A 238 9.28 18.02 10.22
CA THR A 238 9.73 17.41 8.95
C THR A 238 8.83 16.23 8.55
N ILE A 239 8.88 15.87 7.27
CA ILE A 239 8.20 14.66 6.76
C ILE A 239 8.82 13.42 7.42
N LYS A 240 10.13 13.39 7.63
CA LYS A 240 10.85 12.32 8.35
C LYS A 240 10.24 12.10 9.75
N ASP A 241 10.11 13.15 10.55
CA ASP A 241 9.54 13.04 11.91
C ASP A 241 8.11 12.51 11.85
N LYS A 242 7.35 12.93 10.85
CA LYS A 242 5.98 12.48 10.64
C LYS A 242 5.93 10.99 10.26
N ILE A 243 6.78 10.53 9.36
CA ILE A 243 6.87 9.10 8.96
C ILE A 243 7.28 8.24 10.16
N LEU A 244 8.27 8.66 10.94
CA LEU A 244 8.68 7.94 12.15
C LEU A 244 7.53 7.84 13.17
N TRP A 245 6.77 8.93 13.34
CA TRP A 245 5.58 8.90 14.20
C TRP A 245 4.49 7.97 13.65
N MET A 246 4.23 8.01 12.33
CA MET A 246 3.26 7.12 11.69
C MET A 246 3.65 5.65 11.87
N ALA A 247 4.92 5.31 11.61
CA ALA A 247 5.43 3.95 11.76
C ALA A 247 5.32 3.45 13.21
N LYS A 248 5.70 4.27 14.19
CA LYS A 248 5.52 3.94 15.61
C LYS A 248 4.05 3.79 16.00
N THR A 249 3.17 4.60 15.44
CA THR A 249 1.73 4.49 15.69
C THR A 249 1.17 3.19 15.09
N ALA A 250 1.54 2.87 13.86
CA ALA A 250 1.14 1.62 13.20
C ALA A 250 1.72 0.38 13.92
N ARG A 251 2.97 0.47 14.45
CA ARG A 251 3.57 -0.59 15.26
C ARG A 251 2.73 -0.98 16.49
N LEU A 252 2.03 -0.01 17.10
CA LEU A 252 1.16 -0.29 18.26
C LEU A 252 -0.03 -1.20 17.89
N HIS A 253 -0.35 -1.34 16.63
CA HIS A 253 -1.38 -2.24 16.14
C HIS A 253 -0.88 -3.69 16.04
N LEU A 254 0.42 -3.89 15.86
CA LEU A 254 1.02 -5.24 15.78
C LEU A 254 1.09 -5.87 17.18
N PRO A 255 0.57 -7.12 17.37
CA PRO A 255 0.66 -7.81 18.66
C PRO A 255 2.11 -8.09 19.08
N ASP A 256 2.51 -7.66 20.27
CA ASP A 256 3.90 -7.73 20.77
C ASP A 256 4.50 -9.13 20.80
N ASN A 257 3.67 -10.16 20.95
CA ASN A 257 4.11 -11.56 20.99
C ASN A 257 4.34 -12.18 19.61
N LYS A 258 3.89 -11.53 18.53
CA LYS A 258 4.02 -12.00 17.16
C LYS A 258 5.32 -11.52 16.50
N TYR A 259 5.78 -12.24 15.48
CA TYR A 259 7.03 -11.90 14.78
C TYR A 259 6.98 -10.56 14.02
N PRO A 260 5.86 -10.06 13.46
CA PRO A 260 5.86 -8.76 12.79
C PRO A 260 6.25 -7.61 13.73
N ALA A 261 5.71 -7.61 14.95
CA ALA A 261 6.05 -6.62 15.96
C ALA A 261 7.54 -6.65 16.32
N LYS A 262 8.06 -7.85 16.60
CA LYS A 262 9.48 -8.06 16.94
C LYS A 262 10.42 -7.74 15.79
N MET A 263 10.01 -8.00 14.56
CA MET A 263 10.76 -7.67 13.34
C MET A 263 10.86 -6.15 13.14
N PHE A 264 9.75 -5.45 13.31
CA PHE A 264 9.75 -3.97 13.31
C PHE A 264 10.68 -3.42 14.40
N ASP A 265 10.53 -3.91 15.64
CA ASP A 265 11.33 -3.44 16.78
C ASP A 265 12.82 -3.71 16.57
N PHE A 266 13.17 -4.87 16.00
CA PHE A 266 14.55 -5.22 15.64
C PHE A 266 15.14 -4.23 14.63
N VAL A 267 14.46 -3.96 13.53
CA VAL A 267 14.94 -3.00 12.51
C VAL A 267 15.02 -1.59 13.09
N HIS A 268 14.00 -1.17 13.85
CA HIS A 268 13.95 0.15 14.47
C HIS A 268 15.08 0.36 15.50
N GLU A 269 15.41 -0.68 16.30
CA GLU A 269 16.55 -0.64 17.22
C GLU A 269 17.88 -0.44 16.48
N LYS A 270 18.09 -1.17 15.36
CA LYS A 270 19.30 -1.03 14.54
C LYS A 270 19.41 0.37 13.94
N TYR A 271 18.30 0.90 13.42
CA TYR A 271 18.23 2.27 12.92
C TYR A 271 18.60 3.30 13.99
N LEU A 272 18.05 3.20 15.21
CA LEU A 272 18.37 4.11 16.31
C LEU A 272 19.83 4.02 16.75
N ASN A 273 20.44 2.85 16.64
CA ASN A 273 21.85 2.61 16.94
C ASN A 273 22.77 2.96 15.77
N GLN A 274 22.25 3.53 14.68
CA GLN A 274 22.99 3.94 13.48
C GLN A 274 23.81 2.82 12.82
N ILE A 275 23.33 1.57 12.94
CA ILE A 275 23.90 0.44 12.20
C ILE A 275 23.57 0.64 10.71
N PRO A 276 24.51 0.47 9.77
CA PRO A 276 24.23 0.59 8.33
C PRO A 276 23.04 -0.29 7.90
N TRP A 277 22.29 0.17 6.90
CA TRP A 277 21.10 -0.57 6.46
C TRP A 277 21.47 -1.95 5.88
N GLU A 278 22.62 -2.07 5.21
CA GLU A 278 23.12 -3.34 4.70
C GLU A 278 23.35 -4.33 5.83
N ASP A 279 24.04 -3.91 6.90
CA ASP A 279 24.30 -4.74 8.07
C ASP A 279 23.01 -5.10 8.79
N THR A 280 22.04 -4.17 8.83
CA THR A 280 20.72 -4.42 9.41
C THR A 280 19.96 -5.46 8.62
N ARG A 281 19.95 -5.38 7.27
CA ARG A 281 19.35 -6.37 6.39
C ARG A 281 20.00 -7.74 6.54
N ASP A 282 21.32 -7.80 6.56
CA ASP A 282 22.05 -9.06 6.72
C ASP A 282 21.77 -9.72 8.07
N GLN A 283 21.66 -8.92 9.13
CA GLN A 283 21.25 -9.41 10.45
C GLN A 283 19.77 -9.82 10.48
N LEU A 284 18.89 -9.13 9.74
CA LEU A 284 17.48 -9.51 9.57
C LEU A 284 17.39 -10.89 8.89
N ASN A 285 18.13 -11.08 7.80
CA ASN A 285 18.23 -12.35 7.10
C ASN A 285 18.73 -13.47 8.03
N LEU A 286 19.83 -13.24 8.75
CA LEU A 286 20.36 -14.21 9.71
C LEU A 286 19.32 -14.59 10.76
N ARG A 287 18.64 -13.60 11.35
CA ARG A 287 17.68 -13.80 12.43
C ARG A 287 16.46 -14.62 11.99
N TYR A 288 15.85 -14.25 10.86
CA TYR A 288 14.57 -14.79 10.44
C TYR A 288 14.68 -15.90 9.39
N GLN A 289 15.49 -15.71 8.35
CA GLN A 289 15.61 -16.69 7.27
C GLN A 289 16.54 -17.86 7.63
N VAL A 290 17.58 -17.64 8.42
CA VAL A 290 18.54 -18.67 8.79
C VAL A 290 18.20 -19.29 10.16
N GLN A 291 18.01 -18.48 11.19
CA GLN A 291 17.81 -18.92 12.58
C GLN A 291 16.34 -19.17 12.92
N ASN A 292 15.38 -18.68 12.12
CA ASN A 292 13.95 -18.79 12.35
C ASN A 292 13.51 -18.32 13.75
N MET A 293 14.07 -17.21 14.19
CA MET A 293 13.74 -16.62 15.49
C MET A 293 12.28 -16.17 15.55
N ASP A 294 11.78 -15.95 16.74
CA ASP A 294 10.43 -15.44 17.01
C ASP A 294 9.30 -16.29 16.43
N ASN A 295 9.56 -17.59 16.25
CA ASN A 295 8.65 -18.56 15.60
C ASN A 295 8.33 -18.21 14.13
N TYR A 296 9.22 -17.54 13.43
CA TYR A 296 9.09 -17.29 11.99
C TYR A 296 9.28 -18.59 11.20
N PRO A 297 8.25 -19.10 10.48
CA PRO A 297 8.31 -20.44 9.93
C PRO A 297 8.67 -20.52 8.44
N TRP A 298 8.60 -19.40 7.71
CA TRP A 298 8.41 -19.42 6.27
C TRP A 298 9.63 -19.85 5.48
N SER A 299 10.84 -19.56 5.94
CA SER A 299 12.06 -20.07 5.31
C SER A 299 12.16 -21.60 5.34
N LYS A 300 11.44 -22.27 6.24
CA LYS A 300 11.38 -23.74 6.31
C LYS A 300 10.17 -24.33 5.59
N LYS A 301 9.06 -23.58 5.51
CA LYS A 301 7.83 -24.04 4.87
C LYS A 301 7.91 -23.97 3.36
N ASP A 302 8.44 -22.89 2.82
CA ASP A 302 8.66 -22.73 1.41
C ASP A 302 10.10 -23.09 1.05
N LYS A 303 10.25 -24.23 0.37
CA LYS A 303 11.55 -24.77 -0.05
C LYS A 303 11.98 -24.28 -1.44
N THR A 304 11.11 -23.61 -2.16
CA THR A 304 11.39 -23.18 -3.53
C THR A 304 12.40 -22.05 -3.54
N CYS A 305 12.18 -21.02 -2.72
CA CYS A 305 13.05 -19.86 -2.60
C CYS A 305 13.29 -19.43 -1.16
N ASN A 306 13.25 -20.38 -0.20
CA ASN A 306 13.48 -20.08 1.21
C ASN A 306 12.45 -19.07 1.81
N GLY A 307 11.23 -19.09 1.31
CA GLY A 307 10.17 -18.19 1.75
C GLY A 307 10.34 -16.75 1.27
N CYS A 308 10.90 -16.54 0.08
CA CYS A 308 11.18 -15.23 -0.47
C CYS A 308 9.94 -14.35 -0.66
N PHE A 309 8.77 -14.94 -0.91
CA PHE A 309 7.49 -14.23 -1.02
C PHE A 309 6.72 -14.11 0.31
N ALA A 310 7.32 -14.53 1.43
CA ALA A 310 6.62 -14.45 2.71
C ALA A 310 6.45 -12.99 3.17
N ALA A 311 5.25 -12.65 3.62
CA ALA A 311 4.91 -11.31 4.11
C ALA A 311 5.91 -10.80 5.15
N GLY A 312 6.39 -11.67 6.05
CA GLY A 312 7.28 -11.26 7.14
C GLY A 312 8.63 -10.74 6.68
N ILE A 313 9.40 -11.49 5.87
CA ILE A 313 10.74 -11.04 5.47
C ILE A 313 10.67 -9.78 4.61
N ASN A 314 9.67 -9.71 3.73
CA ASN A 314 9.41 -8.54 2.90
C ASN A 314 8.97 -7.33 3.74
N PHE A 315 8.19 -7.54 4.80
CA PHE A 315 7.89 -6.49 5.78
C PHE A 315 9.18 -5.97 6.45
N GLY A 316 10.06 -6.87 6.89
CA GLY A 316 11.35 -6.44 7.47
C GLY A 316 12.21 -5.61 6.51
N ALA A 317 12.33 -6.05 5.24
CA ALA A 317 13.02 -5.30 4.19
C ALA A 317 12.35 -3.95 3.92
N SER A 318 11.03 -3.92 3.89
CA SER A 318 10.23 -2.71 3.73
C SER A 318 10.45 -1.69 4.86
N ILE A 319 10.51 -2.13 6.11
CA ILE A 319 10.81 -1.24 7.25
C ILE A 319 12.25 -0.71 7.17
N ILE A 320 13.21 -1.49 6.66
CA ILE A 320 14.56 -0.98 6.38
C ILE A 320 14.49 0.15 5.35
N SER A 321 13.85 -0.05 4.22
CA SER A 321 13.68 0.98 3.20
C SER A 321 13.04 2.26 3.76
N LEU A 322 11.96 2.14 4.51
CA LEU A 322 11.24 3.26 5.12
C LEU A 322 12.09 4.08 6.10
N LEU A 323 12.74 3.39 7.05
CA LEU A 323 13.46 4.07 8.13
C LEU A 323 14.77 4.69 7.66
N TYR A 324 15.55 3.94 6.88
CA TYR A 324 16.86 4.41 6.40
C TYR A 324 16.77 5.34 5.20
N GLY A 325 15.66 5.31 4.46
CA GLY A 325 15.36 6.31 3.43
C GLY A 325 15.01 7.69 4.00
N GLU A 326 14.68 7.78 5.29
CA GLU A 326 14.51 9.03 6.04
C GLU A 326 13.54 10.04 5.39
N ALA A 327 12.52 9.54 4.70
CA ALA A 327 11.55 10.30 3.92
C ALA A 327 12.11 10.97 2.65
N ASP A 328 13.34 10.72 2.28
CA ASP A 328 13.84 11.04 0.95
C ASP A 328 13.31 10.01 -0.05
N LEU A 329 12.56 10.46 -1.05
CA LEU A 329 11.90 9.58 -2.02
C LEU A 329 12.93 8.74 -2.80
N LYS A 330 14.02 9.38 -3.24
CA LYS A 330 15.07 8.71 -4.01
C LYS A 330 15.78 7.66 -3.18
N GLU A 331 16.22 8.03 -1.98
CA GLU A 331 16.97 7.12 -1.12
C GLU A 331 16.08 5.97 -0.62
N THR A 332 14.79 6.24 -0.31
CA THR A 332 13.84 5.18 0.07
C THR A 332 13.66 4.16 -1.05
N ILE A 333 13.41 4.59 -2.28
CA ILE A 333 13.29 3.70 -3.44
C ILE A 333 14.62 2.95 -3.67
N LYS A 334 15.76 3.63 -3.66
CA LYS A 334 17.06 3.02 -3.85
C LYS A 334 17.37 1.93 -2.82
N ILE A 335 17.13 2.18 -1.54
CA ILE A 335 17.35 1.18 -0.48
C ILE A 335 16.40 0.00 -0.67
N GLY A 336 15.12 0.22 -0.97
CA GLY A 336 14.15 -0.85 -1.23
C GLY A 336 14.59 -1.73 -2.40
N THR A 337 14.99 -1.12 -3.52
CA THR A 337 15.52 -1.82 -4.70
C THR A 337 16.73 -2.71 -4.36
N LEU A 338 17.62 -2.26 -3.49
CA LEU A 338 18.86 -2.99 -3.15
C LEU A 338 18.69 -3.96 -1.97
N ALA A 339 17.56 -3.92 -1.27
CA ALA A 339 17.37 -4.71 -0.05
C ALA A 339 17.23 -6.22 -0.30
N GLY A 340 16.80 -6.62 -1.49
CA GLY A 340 16.61 -8.02 -1.87
C GLY A 340 15.17 -8.51 -1.65
N TRP A 341 14.94 -9.77 -1.94
CA TRP A 341 13.64 -10.44 -1.99
C TRP A 341 12.71 -9.78 -3.03
N ASP A 342 11.49 -9.49 -2.65
CA ASP A 342 10.46 -8.82 -3.46
C ASP A 342 10.66 -7.31 -3.36
N SER A 343 11.56 -6.78 -4.19
CA SER A 343 12.06 -5.40 -4.03
C SER A 343 11.14 -4.33 -4.60
N ASP A 344 10.26 -4.67 -5.51
CA ASP A 344 9.28 -3.75 -6.08
C ASP A 344 8.12 -3.44 -5.12
N ASN A 345 7.78 -4.36 -4.23
CA ASN A 345 6.79 -4.11 -3.19
C ASN A 345 7.17 -2.95 -2.24
N PRO A 346 8.31 -2.98 -1.49
CA PRO A 346 8.65 -1.88 -0.60
C PRO A 346 8.85 -0.57 -1.34
N THR A 347 9.34 -0.60 -2.57
CA THR A 347 9.58 0.59 -3.37
C THR A 347 8.28 1.19 -3.90
N SER A 348 7.32 0.36 -4.33
CA SER A 348 5.96 0.77 -4.71
C SER A 348 5.23 1.39 -3.52
N THR A 349 5.11 0.65 -2.42
CA THR A 349 4.42 1.09 -1.20
C THR A 349 4.93 2.42 -0.67
N TRP A 350 6.25 2.55 -0.45
CA TRP A 350 6.78 3.79 0.13
C TRP A 350 6.95 4.90 -0.90
N GLY A 351 7.18 4.54 -2.17
CA GLY A 351 7.10 5.48 -3.29
C GLY A 351 5.72 6.14 -3.35
N GLY A 352 4.67 5.33 -3.25
CA GLY A 352 3.28 5.79 -3.16
C GLY A 352 3.01 6.64 -1.93
N LEU A 353 3.39 6.18 -0.74
CA LEU A 353 3.17 6.91 0.52
C LEU A 353 3.87 8.26 0.54
N ILE A 354 5.18 8.29 0.22
CA ILE A 354 5.95 9.54 0.20
C ILE A 354 5.43 10.44 -0.93
N GLY A 355 5.15 9.86 -2.11
CA GLY A 355 4.55 10.56 -3.24
C GLY A 355 3.23 11.23 -2.87
N PHE A 356 2.35 10.53 -2.15
CA PHE A 356 1.14 11.12 -1.59
C PHE A 356 1.43 12.28 -0.63
N MET A 357 2.45 12.15 0.22
CA MET A 357 2.75 13.19 1.20
C MET A 357 3.29 14.47 0.58
N ILE A 358 4.07 14.37 -0.49
CA ILE A 358 4.72 15.51 -1.16
C ILE A 358 3.97 16.03 -2.39
N GLY A 359 3.16 15.21 -3.06
CA GLY A 359 2.43 15.53 -4.28
C GLY A 359 3.26 15.36 -5.57
N LYS A 360 2.56 15.25 -6.72
CA LYS A 360 3.16 14.98 -8.03
C LYS A 360 4.21 16.02 -8.44
N GLU A 361 3.89 17.31 -8.32
CA GLU A 361 4.80 18.39 -8.72
C GLU A 361 6.15 18.31 -7.97
N LYS A 362 6.12 17.95 -6.68
CA LYS A 362 7.34 17.82 -5.89
C LYS A 362 8.16 16.59 -6.30
N ILE A 363 7.52 15.50 -6.73
CA ILE A 363 8.23 14.35 -7.31
C ILE A 363 8.98 14.79 -8.57
N GLU A 364 8.30 15.50 -9.48
CA GLU A 364 8.89 16.01 -10.73
C GLU A 364 10.07 16.96 -10.44
N GLU A 365 9.95 17.83 -9.45
CA GLU A 365 11.04 18.71 -8.98
C GLU A 365 12.24 17.91 -8.46
N ILE A 366 12.01 16.89 -7.63
CA ILE A 366 13.05 16.03 -7.03
C ILE A 366 13.86 15.30 -8.12
N PHE A 367 13.20 14.83 -9.17
CA PHE A 367 13.84 14.15 -10.29
C PHE A 367 14.32 15.10 -11.40
N GLY A 368 13.93 16.38 -11.35
CA GLY A 368 14.32 17.41 -12.34
C GLY A 368 13.72 17.17 -13.73
N ARG A 369 12.55 16.51 -13.81
CA ARG A 369 11.90 16.16 -15.07
C ARG A 369 10.39 16.01 -14.91
N GLU A 370 9.65 16.16 -16.01
CA GLU A 370 8.25 15.78 -16.09
C GLU A 370 8.12 14.28 -16.43
N PHE A 371 7.07 13.65 -15.93
CA PHE A 371 6.76 12.24 -16.19
C PHE A 371 5.46 12.09 -16.97
N SER A 372 5.27 10.91 -17.59
CA SER A 372 3.97 10.53 -18.08
C SER A 372 2.93 10.56 -16.96
N SER A 373 1.77 11.13 -17.26
CA SER A 373 0.59 11.02 -16.38
C SER A 373 -0.34 9.87 -16.78
N ARG A 374 -0.01 9.14 -17.85
CA ARG A 374 -0.83 8.05 -18.39
C ARG A 374 -0.47 6.73 -17.73
N PHE A 375 -1.49 5.94 -17.41
CA PHE A 375 -1.37 4.63 -16.80
C PHE A 375 -2.09 3.60 -17.67
N ASN A 376 -1.53 2.41 -17.82
CA ASN A 376 -2.16 1.30 -18.49
C ASN A 376 -2.16 0.09 -17.57
N ILE A 377 -3.34 -0.35 -17.19
CA ILE A 377 -3.48 -1.58 -16.42
C ILE A 377 -2.92 -2.77 -17.21
N HIS A 378 -2.43 -3.79 -16.53
CA HIS A 378 -1.76 -4.92 -17.17
C HIS A 378 -2.65 -5.59 -18.23
N ARG A 379 -2.03 -6.07 -19.31
CA ARG A 379 -2.72 -6.68 -20.47
C ARG A 379 -3.62 -7.87 -20.13
N THR A 380 -3.36 -8.53 -19.01
CA THR A 380 -4.17 -9.65 -18.52
C THR A 380 -5.37 -9.20 -17.68
N ARG A 381 -5.60 -7.90 -17.57
CA ARG A 381 -6.79 -7.31 -16.97
C ARG A 381 -7.77 -6.91 -18.07
N LYS A 382 -9.07 -6.96 -17.78
CA LYS A 382 -10.17 -6.77 -18.74
C LYS A 382 -11.33 -5.97 -18.15
N GLY A 383 -12.29 -5.61 -19.01
CA GLY A 383 -13.55 -4.99 -18.57
C GLY A 383 -13.45 -3.52 -18.18
N PHE A 384 -12.31 -2.86 -18.42
CA PHE A 384 -12.12 -1.44 -18.19
C PHE A 384 -12.43 -0.62 -19.44
N SER A 385 -12.88 0.63 -19.24
CA SER A 385 -13.02 1.59 -20.33
C SER A 385 -11.66 1.90 -20.97
N ASN A 386 -11.67 2.33 -22.22
CA ASN A 386 -10.47 2.73 -22.96
C ASN A 386 -9.35 1.67 -22.90
N GLN A 387 -9.74 0.38 -22.96
CA GLN A 387 -8.79 -0.75 -22.91
C GLN A 387 -7.85 -0.74 -21.69
N GLY A 388 -8.30 -0.17 -20.56
CA GLY A 388 -7.50 -0.08 -19.35
C GLY A 388 -6.50 1.07 -19.32
N ILE A 389 -6.54 1.98 -20.30
CA ILE A 389 -5.73 3.19 -20.30
C ILE A 389 -6.46 4.28 -19.50
N ASP A 390 -5.83 4.77 -18.45
CA ASP A 390 -6.31 5.87 -17.61
C ASP A 390 -5.19 6.93 -17.46
N ASN A 391 -5.39 7.88 -16.58
CA ASN A 391 -4.37 8.84 -16.19
C ASN A 391 -4.50 9.17 -14.70
N PHE A 392 -3.40 9.58 -14.10
CA PHE A 392 -3.34 9.83 -12.65
C PHE A 392 -4.35 10.86 -12.17
N ARG A 393 -4.69 11.85 -12.99
CA ARG A 393 -5.71 12.85 -12.64
C ARG A 393 -7.11 12.22 -12.52
N ASN A 394 -7.52 11.39 -13.47
CA ASN A 394 -8.79 10.68 -13.41
C ASN A 394 -8.81 9.69 -12.25
N MET A 395 -7.73 8.93 -12.04
CA MET A 395 -7.58 8.02 -10.93
C MET A 395 -7.70 8.77 -9.59
N ALA A 396 -7.08 9.93 -9.46
CA ALA A 396 -7.17 10.79 -8.28
C ALA A 396 -8.58 11.36 -8.06
N LEU A 397 -9.29 11.74 -9.12
CA LEU A 397 -10.68 12.22 -9.03
C LEU A 397 -11.64 11.11 -8.58
N LYS A 398 -11.46 9.87 -9.06
CA LYS A 398 -12.19 8.70 -8.59
C LYS A 398 -11.90 8.45 -7.11
N GLY A 399 -10.63 8.45 -6.70
CA GLY A 399 -10.23 8.33 -5.31
C GLY A 399 -10.83 9.42 -4.42
N GLN A 400 -10.83 10.69 -4.85
CA GLN A 400 -11.50 11.78 -4.13
C GLN A 400 -12.99 11.51 -3.95
N SER A 401 -13.67 11.03 -5.01
CA SER A 401 -15.11 10.69 -4.93
C SER A 401 -15.38 9.57 -3.92
N VAL A 402 -14.46 8.60 -3.82
CA VAL A 402 -14.52 7.56 -2.77
C VAL A 402 -14.40 8.20 -1.40
N VAL A 403 -13.41 9.08 -1.18
CA VAL A 403 -13.23 9.79 0.10
C VAL A 403 -14.43 10.65 0.45
N ASP A 404 -15.07 11.32 -0.52
CA ASP A 404 -16.33 12.07 -0.31
C ASP A 404 -17.40 11.16 0.32
N ARG A 405 -17.58 9.96 -0.23
CA ARG A 405 -18.58 8.99 0.25
C ARG A 405 -18.23 8.38 1.59
N VAL A 406 -16.97 7.99 1.77
CA VAL A 406 -16.47 7.44 3.04
C VAL A 406 -16.55 8.50 4.14
N GLY A 407 -16.17 9.73 3.83
CA GLY A 407 -16.25 10.87 4.74
C GLY A 407 -17.66 11.09 5.28
N LEU A 408 -18.64 11.14 4.37
CA LEU A 408 -20.02 11.37 4.73
C LEU A 408 -20.69 10.18 5.41
N LYS A 409 -20.42 8.93 4.96
CA LYS A 409 -21.15 7.75 5.41
C LYS A 409 -20.50 7.04 6.61
N LYS A 410 -19.18 7.08 6.75
CA LYS A 410 -18.43 6.30 7.74
C LYS A 410 -17.65 7.15 8.74
N MET A 411 -17.19 8.35 8.37
CA MET A 411 -16.35 9.18 9.23
C MET A 411 -17.10 10.30 9.96
N ALA A 412 -18.43 10.36 9.88
CA ALA A 412 -19.24 11.47 10.38
C ALA A 412 -18.73 12.85 9.92
N GLY A 413 -18.07 12.89 8.77
CA GLY A 413 -17.50 14.10 8.18
C GLY A 413 -18.53 14.92 7.41
N VAL A 414 -18.15 16.17 7.10
CA VAL A 414 -18.95 17.10 6.31
C VAL A 414 -18.07 17.68 5.20
N ILE A 415 -18.68 17.99 4.05
CA ILE A 415 -18.00 18.70 2.97
C ILE A 415 -18.38 20.18 3.06
N ASP A 416 -17.38 21.02 3.38
CA ASP A 416 -17.49 22.49 3.23
C ASP A 416 -17.29 22.83 1.73
N THR A 417 -18.38 22.98 1.01
CA THR A 417 -18.38 23.25 -0.43
C THR A 417 -17.85 24.64 -0.78
N ILE A 418 -17.93 25.60 0.15
CA ILE A 418 -17.44 26.97 -0.05
C ILE A 418 -15.92 26.99 -0.02
N LYS A 419 -15.32 26.26 0.96
CA LYS A 419 -13.87 26.18 1.15
C LYS A 419 -13.25 24.98 0.46
N ASN A 420 -14.04 24.15 -0.19
CA ASN A 420 -13.63 22.90 -0.82
C ASN A 420 -12.83 21.96 0.11
N LYS A 421 -13.34 21.72 1.33
CA LYS A 421 -12.65 20.94 2.36
C LYS A 421 -13.52 19.86 2.95
N TRP A 422 -12.90 18.75 3.33
CA TRP A 422 -13.51 17.84 4.28
C TRP A 422 -13.27 18.34 5.71
N LEU A 423 -14.32 18.29 6.50
CA LEU A 423 -14.30 18.49 7.95
C LEU A 423 -14.53 17.13 8.58
N ILE A 424 -13.47 16.49 9.06
CA ILE A 424 -13.52 15.15 9.65
C ILE A 424 -13.36 15.30 11.17
N PRO A 425 -14.33 14.85 12.01
CA PRO A 425 -14.25 14.99 13.45
C PRO A 425 -12.95 14.37 14.00
N ILE A 426 -12.33 15.02 14.97
CA ILE A 426 -11.23 14.46 15.75
C ILE A 426 -11.84 13.59 16.84
N ASP A 427 -11.36 12.35 17.00
CA ASP A 427 -11.80 11.42 18.04
C ASP A 427 -11.40 11.90 19.42
#